data_d9c1044ca3030aebbd6963388f5c1ebf
#
_entry.id   d9c1044ca3030aebbd6963388f5c1ebf
#
_cell.length_a   1.000
_cell.length_b   1.000
_cell.length_c   1.000
_cell.angle_alpha   90.00
_cell.angle_beta   90.00
_cell.angle_gamma   90.00
#
_symmetry.space_group_name_H-M   'P 1'
#
loop_
_entity.id
_entity.type
_entity.pdbx_description
1 polymer ?
#
loop_
_entity_poly.entity_id
_entity_poly.type
_entity_poly.pdbx_seq_one_letter_code
_entity_poly.pdbx_strand_id
1 'polypeptide(L)'
;ILSTAIGKAAADYVADATVSVINLPNEEMKGRIIGREGRNIRTIEALTGVDVIIDDTPEAVVLSCFDGVKREIARLTIEKLITDGRIHPGKIEEIVNKCKKDIEKEIVAAGEEALIELSIPTMHPEIIKTLGRLKYRTSYGQNVLTHSIEVAKIASTMAAEIGANVELAKRGGLLHDIGKVLVNEIETS
;
A
#
# COMPACT_ATOMS: atom_id res chain seq x y z
N ILE A 1 32.04 -10.10 3.87
CA ILE A 1 31.64 -9.31 2.68
C ILE A 1 30.21 -9.62 2.30
N LEU A 2 29.80 -10.90 2.12
CA LEU A 2 28.42 -11.24 1.70
C LEU A 2 27.38 -10.87 2.77
N SER A 3 27.64 -11.17 4.04
CA SER A 3 26.75 -10.82 5.16
C SER A 3 26.59 -9.31 5.35
N THR A 4 27.64 -8.52 5.08
CA THR A 4 27.60 -7.06 5.15
C THR A 4 26.82 -6.47 3.98
N ALA A 5 26.92 -7.06 2.78
CA ALA A 5 26.14 -6.66 1.60
C ALA A 5 24.65 -6.98 1.78
N ILE A 6 24.31 -8.16 2.31
CA ILE A 6 22.94 -8.55 2.64
C ILE A 6 22.35 -7.64 3.72
N GLY A 7 23.12 -7.30 4.77
CA GLY A 7 22.67 -6.39 5.82
C GLY A 7 22.36 -4.97 5.32
N LYS A 8 23.16 -4.43 4.40
CA LYS A 8 22.91 -3.13 3.77
C LYS A 8 21.69 -3.18 2.85
N ALA A 9 21.58 -4.21 2.00
CA ALA A 9 20.44 -4.38 1.11
C ALA A 9 19.13 -4.58 1.91
N ALA A 10 19.16 -5.30 3.03
CA ALA A 10 17.98 -5.48 3.89
C ALA A 10 17.54 -4.17 4.56
N ALA A 11 18.47 -3.30 4.98
CA ALA A 11 18.15 -2.00 5.58
C ALA A 11 17.51 -1.05 4.56
N ASP A 12 18.05 -0.98 3.34
CA ASP A 12 17.47 -0.19 2.25
C ASP A 12 16.08 -0.69 1.85
N TYR A 13 15.86 -2.01 1.91
CA TYR A 13 14.60 -2.65 1.60
C TYR A 13 13.47 -2.36 2.61
N VAL A 14 13.81 -2.28 3.90
CA VAL A 14 12.85 -1.92 4.96
C VAL A 14 12.46 -0.46 4.87
N ALA A 15 13.39 0.43 4.51
CA ALA A 15 13.11 1.85 4.30
C ALA A 15 12.12 2.10 3.15
N ASP A 16 12.27 1.38 2.02
CA ASP A 16 11.37 1.48 0.87
C ASP A 16 9.92 1.05 1.19
N ALA A 17 9.74 0.17 2.17
CA ALA A 17 8.42 -0.33 2.54
C ALA A 17 7.56 0.69 3.31
N THR A 18 8.17 1.73 3.90
CA THR A 18 7.48 2.73 4.75
C THR A 18 7.39 4.11 4.14
N VAL A 19 8.14 4.38 3.07
CA VAL A 19 8.19 5.68 2.40
C VAL A 19 7.81 5.58 0.93
N SER A 20 7.28 6.66 0.38
CA SER A 20 7.03 6.84 -1.05
C SER A 20 7.51 8.22 -1.47
N VAL A 21 8.30 8.28 -2.54
CA VAL A 21 8.77 9.54 -3.11
C VAL A 21 7.85 9.94 -4.26
N ILE A 22 7.41 11.20 -4.27
CA ILE A 22 6.62 11.79 -5.35
C ILE A 22 7.47 12.84 -6.03
N ASN A 23 7.71 12.66 -7.32
CA ASN A 23 8.37 13.65 -8.14
C ASN A 23 7.38 14.73 -8.55
N LEU A 24 7.79 15.97 -8.38
CA LEU A 24 7.01 17.15 -8.72
C LEU A 24 7.51 17.74 -10.04
N PRO A 25 6.65 18.36 -10.83
CA PRO A 25 7.05 18.92 -12.13
C PRO A 25 8.00 20.12 -12.00
N ASN A 26 8.02 20.82 -10.88
CA ASN A 26 8.89 21.95 -10.59
C ASN A 26 8.82 22.37 -9.12
N GLU A 27 9.76 23.22 -8.67
CA GLU A 27 9.81 23.76 -7.30
C GLU A 27 8.61 24.67 -6.97
N GLU A 28 8.01 25.34 -7.94
CA GLU A 28 6.80 26.13 -7.72
C GLU A 28 5.65 25.24 -7.21
N MET A 29 5.51 24.05 -7.79
CA MET A 29 4.51 23.07 -7.35
C MET A 29 4.76 22.60 -5.92
N LYS A 30 6.04 22.41 -5.53
CA LYS A 30 6.43 22.09 -4.16
C LYS A 30 5.93 23.18 -3.18
N GLY A 31 6.19 24.44 -3.50
CA GLY A 31 5.69 25.57 -2.72
C GLY A 31 4.16 25.62 -2.62
N ARG A 32 3.45 25.26 -3.69
CA ARG A 32 1.97 25.21 -3.71
C ARG A 32 1.41 24.05 -2.88
N ILE A 33 2.06 22.90 -2.88
CA ILE A 33 1.70 21.75 -2.03
C ILE A 33 1.91 22.11 -0.57
N ILE A 34 3.01 22.78 -0.22
CA ILE A 34 3.26 23.28 1.14
C ILE A 34 2.16 24.25 1.54
N GLY A 35 1.87 25.21 0.67
CA GLY A 35 0.92 26.29 0.93
C GLY A 35 1.45 27.31 1.93
N ARG A 36 0.71 28.43 2.08
CA ARG A 36 1.11 29.49 3.01
C ARG A 36 1.19 28.93 4.44
N GLU A 37 2.34 29.11 5.08
CA GLU A 37 2.63 28.61 6.43
C GLU A 37 2.39 27.11 6.62
N GLY A 38 2.53 26.29 5.57
CA GLY A 38 2.34 24.85 5.65
C GLY A 38 0.87 24.40 5.73
N ARG A 39 -0.10 25.27 5.44
CA ARG A 39 -1.52 24.95 5.61
C ARG A 39 -2.00 23.78 4.79
N ASN A 40 -1.54 23.65 3.55
CA ASN A 40 -1.98 22.58 2.66
C ASN A 40 -1.38 21.23 3.10
N ILE A 41 -0.11 21.20 3.46
CA ILE A 41 0.53 19.99 4.02
C ILE A 41 -0.20 19.52 5.26
N ARG A 42 -0.40 20.39 6.26
CA ARG A 42 -1.13 20.01 7.48
C ARG A 42 -2.53 19.48 7.19
N THR A 43 -3.19 20.00 6.14
CA THR A 43 -4.49 19.47 5.73
C THR A 43 -4.35 18.06 5.15
N ILE A 44 -3.35 17.79 4.30
CA ILE A 44 -3.09 16.46 3.74
C ILE A 44 -2.79 15.48 4.86
N GLU A 45 -1.86 15.82 5.76
CA GLU A 45 -1.48 14.99 6.90
C GLU A 45 -2.67 14.67 7.81
N ALA A 46 -3.46 15.68 8.19
CA ALA A 46 -4.63 15.51 9.04
C ALA A 46 -5.71 14.59 8.42
N LEU A 47 -5.91 14.67 7.10
CA LEU A 47 -6.95 13.89 6.41
C LEU A 47 -6.50 12.48 6.04
N THR A 48 -5.21 12.25 5.84
CA THR A 48 -4.66 10.96 5.39
C THR A 48 -4.01 10.17 6.52
N GLY A 49 -3.50 10.86 7.55
CA GLY A 49 -2.69 10.27 8.61
C GLY A 49 -1.29 9.85 8.12
N VAL A 50 -0.75 10.54 7.11
CA VAL A 50 0.55 10.28 6.50
C VAL A 50 1.44 11.49 6.73
N ASP A 51 2.67 11.30 7.19
CA ASP A 51 3.64 12.37 7.31
C ASP A 51 4.17 12.78 5.93
N VAL A 52 4.16 14.09 5.67
CA VAL A 52 4.64 14.67 4.40
C VAL A 52 5.96 15.38 4.67
N ILE A 53 7.04 14.71 4.34
CA ILE A 53 8.40 15.20 4.59
C ILE A 53 8.86 16.04 3.40
N ILE A 54 9.21 17.28 3.69
CA ILE A 54 9.82 18.21 2.75
C ILE A 54 11.28 18.40 3.15
N ASP A 55 12.15 17.91 2.33
CA ASP A 55 13.60 18.07 2.47
C ASP A 55 14.18 18.95 1.34
N ASP A 56 15.52 19.07 1.31
CA ASP A 56 16.22 19.85 0.29
C ASP A 56 16.30 19.15 -1.09
N THR A 57 15.71 17.95 -1.22
CA THR A 57 15.67 17.24 -2.52
C THR A 57 14.83 18.06 -3.51
N PRO A 58 15.43 18.49 -4.62
CA PRO A 58 14.71 19.28 -5.62
C PRO A 58 13.52 18.51 -6.18
N GLU A 59 12.41 19.22 -6.38
CA GLU A 59 11.24 18.70 -7.09
C GLU A 59 10.72 17.35 -6.56
N ALA A 60 10.84 17.12 -5.24
CA ALA A 60 10.37 15.89 -4.61
C ALA A 60 9.69 16.16 -3.27
N VAL A 61 8.76 15.26 -2.93
CA VAL A 61 8.10 15.17 -1.63
C VAL A 61 8.13 13.72 -1.19
N VAL A 62 8.47 13.46 0.06
CA VAL A 62 8.49 12.12 0.64
C VAL A 62 7.29 11.92 1.53
N LEU A 63 6.56 10.85 1.30
CA LEU A 63 5.47 10.40 2.16
C LEU A 63 5.96 9.29 3.07
N SER A 64 5.75 9.42 4.37
CA SER A 64 6.12 8.43 5.36
C SER A 64 4.87 7.96 6.11
N CYS A 65 4.60 6.67 6.02
CA CYS A 65 3.53 6.02 6.78
C CYS A 65 3.74 4.51 6.75
N PHE A 66 3.54 3.87 7.89
CA PHE A 66 3.60 2.43 7.98
C PHE A 66 2.42 1.74 7.25
N ASP A 67 1.24 2.37 7.25
CA ASP A 67 0.07 1.89 6.53
C ASP A 67 0.18 2.20 5.03
N GLY A 68 0.41 1.16 4.22
CA GLY A 68 0.54 1.28 2.76
C GLY A 68 -0.72 1.80 2.07
N VAL A 69 -1.92 1.53 2.62
CA VAL A 69 -3.19 2.03 2.07
C VAL A 69 -3.29 3.55 2.27
N LYS A 70 -2.98 4.03 3.48
CA LYS A 70 -2.96 5.48 3.76
C LYS A 70 -1.92 6.19 2.90
N ARG A 71 -0.74 5.62 2.77
CA ARG A 71 0.35 6.17 1.95
C ARG A 71 -0.05 6.28 0.48
N GLU A 72 -0.72 5.26 -0.07
CA GLU A 72 -1.23 5.27 -1.44
C GLU A 72 -2.34 6.32 -1.63
N ILE A 73 -3.25 6.48 -0.68
CA ILE A 73 -4.27 7.55 -0.71
C ILE A 73 -3.59 8.93 -0.75
N ALA A 74 -2.57 9.16 0.07
CA ALA A 74 -1.84 10.42 0.09
C ALA A 74 -1.09 10.66 -1.24
N ARG A 75 -0.44 9.62 -1.79
CA ARG A 75 0.26 9.67 -3.08
C ARG A 75 -0.70 10.08 -4.21
N LEU A 76 -1.81 9.36 -4.36
CA LEU A 76 -2.81 9.66 -5.38
C LEU A 76 -3.46 11.03 -5.18
N THR A 77 -3.62 11.46 -3.94
CA THR A 77 -4.14 12.80 -3.63
C THR A 77 -3.21 13.87 -4.18
N ILE A 78 -1.91 13.78 -3.89
CA ILE A 78 -0.93 14.76 -4.36
C ILE A 78 -0.85 14.74 -5.89
N GLU A 79 -0.81 13.58 -6.54
CA GLU A 79 -0.78 13.48 -8.01
C GLU A 79 -2.02 14.12 -8.67
N LYS A 80 -3.20 13.87 -8.11
CA LYS A 80 -4.43 14.49 -8.61
C LYS A 80 -4.46 16.01 -8.36
N LEU A 81 -3.90 16.49 -7.25
CA LEU A 81 -3.76 17.92 -6.97
C LEU A 81 -2.79 18.60 -7.95
N ILE A 82 -1.69 17.94 -8.29
CA ILE A 82 -0.73 18.43 -9.28
C ILE A 82 -1.42 18.56 -10.64
N THR A 83 -2.16 17.55 -11.05
CA THR A 83 -2.86 17.51 -12.35
C THR A 83 -4.00 18.55 -12.42
N ASP A 84 -4.77 18.71 -11.36
CA ASP A 84 -5.88 19.71 -11.28
C ASP A 84 -5.35 21.15 -11.20
N GLY A 85 -4.21 21.34 -10.57
CA GLY A 85 -3.58 22.64 -10.39
C GLY A 85 -4.23 23.53 -9.31
N ARG A 86 -5.35 23.17 -8.72
CA ARG A 86 -6.00 23.92 -7.64
C ARG A 86 -5.70 23.31 -6.29
N ILE A 87 -4.77 23.93 -5.55
CA ILE A 87 -4.29 23.38 -4.27
C ILE A 87 -4.72 24.32 -3.13
N HIS A 88 -5.79 23.94 -2.45
CA HIS A 88 -6.31 24.61 -1.25
C HIS A 88 -7.07 23.61 -0.38
N PRO A 89 -7.27 23.86 0.93
CA PRO A 89 -7.83 22.88 1.86
C PRO A 89 -9.14 22.21 1.42
N GLY A 90 -10.10 22.98 0.92
CA GLY A 90 -11.37 22.40 0.46
C GLY A 90 -11.22 21.47 -0.75
N LYS A 91 -10.28 21.77 -1.67
CA LYS A 91 -10.00 20.86 -2.80
C LYS A 91 -9.23 19.62 -2.36
N ILE A 92 -8.34 19.77 -1.39
CA ILE A 92 -7.62 18.65 -0.80
C ILE A 92 -8.61 17.66 -0.18
N GLU A 93 -9.57 18.15 0.63
CA GLU A 93 -10.58 17.30 1.25
C GLU A 93 -11.44 16.56 0.21
N GLU A 94 -11.89 17.25 -0.84
CA GLU A 94 -12.64 16.65 -1.95
C GLU A 94 -11.87 15.49 -2.59
N ILE A 95 -10.58 15.71 -2.92
CA ILE A 95 -9.73 14.73 -3.60
C ILE A 95 -9.41 13.57 -2.67
N VAL A 96 -9.07 13.81 -1.39
CA VAL A 96 -8.82 12.76 -0.41
C VAL A 96 -10.03 11.84 -0.28
N ASN A 97 -11.24 12.40 -0.14
CA ASN A 97 -12.45 11.61 -0.03
C ASN A 97 -12.73 10.77 -1.29
N LYS A 98 -12.40 11.30 -2.48
CA LYS A 98 -12.49 10.56 -3.73
C LYS A 98 -11.47 9.43 -3.77
N CYS A 99 -10.21 9.71 -3.44
CA CYS A 99 -9.14 8.69 -3.42
C CYS A 99 -9.45 7.56 -2.42
N LYS A 100 -9.98 7.87 -1.23
CA LYS A 100 -10.41 6.85 -0.26
C LYS A 100 -11.43 5.89 -0.86
N LYS A 101 -12.45 6.42 -1.56
CA LYS A 101 -13.47 5.59 -2.23
C LYS A 101 -12.91 4.78 -3.39
N ASP A 102 -12.02 5.35 -4.18
CA ASP A 102 -11.40 4.68 -5.31
C ASP A 102 -10.53 3.51 -4.82
N ILE A 103 -9.67 3.75 -3.82
CA ILE A 103 -8.81 2.72 -3.21
C ILE A 103 -9.65 1.62 -2.54
N GLU A 104 -10.76 1.96 -1.89
CA GLU A 104 -11.60 0.94 -1.26
C GLU A 104 -12.20 -0.02 -2.29
N LYS A 105 -12.61 0.48 -3.46
CA LYS A 105 -13.06 -0.36 -4.59
C LYS A 105 -11.93 -1.22 -5.15
N GLU A 106 -10.73 -0.64 -5.28
CA GLU A 106 -9.56 -1.34 -5.79
C GLU A 106 -9.10 -2.47 -4.86
N ILE A 107 -9.21 -2.26 -3.55
CA ILE A 107 -8.94 -3.29 -2.53
C ILE A 107 -9.89 -4.48 -2.73
N VAL A 108 -11.19 -4.24 -2.86
CA VAL A 108 -12.16 -5.33 -3.07
C VAL A 108 -11.88 -6.06 -4.38
N ALA A 109 -11.66 -5.31 -5.47
CA ALA A 109 -11.34 -5.89 -6.77
C ALA A 109 -10.07 -6.76 -6.73
N ALA A 110 -9.01 -6.29 -6.08
CA ALA A 110 -7.76 -7.05 -5.94
C ALA A 110 -7.96 -8.37 -5.16
N GLY A 111 -8.80 -8.36 -4.12
CA GLY A 111 -9.15 -9.58 -3.40
C GLY A 111 -9.95 -10.56 -4.25
N GLU A 112 -10.93 -10.08 -5.02
CA GLU A 112 -11.73 -10.89 -5.93
C GLU A 112 -10.88 -11.47 -7.07
N GLU A 113 -10.00 -10.66 -7.67
CA GLU A 113 -9.07 -11.09 -8.72
C GLU A 113 -8.16 -12.24 -8.24
N ALA A 114 -7.65 -12.17 -7.01
CA ALA A 114 -6.84 -13.24 -6.43
C ALA A 114 -7.62 -14.56 -6.29
N LEU A 115 -8.91 -14.51 -5.93
CA LEU A 115 -9.76 -15.69 -5.86
C LEU A 115 -10.02 -16.27 -7.25
N ILE A 116 -10.28 -15.42 -8.24
CA ILE A 116 -10.52 -15.84 -9.64
C ILE A 116 -9.26 -16.52 -10.19
N GLU A 117 -8.08 -15.90 -10.02
CA GLU A 117 -6.80 -16.43 -10.49
C GLU A 117 -6.51 -17.82 -9.94
N LEU A 118 -6.86 -18.07 -8.69
CA LEU A 118 -6.68 -19.36 -8.02
C LEU A 118 -7.85 -20.32 -8.19
N SER A 119 -8.91 -19.92 -8.90
CA SER A 119 -10.17 -20.68 -9.01
C SER A 119 -10.73 -21.10 -7.64
N ILE A 120 -10.64 -20.21 -6.66
CA ILE A 120 -11.19 -20.41 -5.32
C ILE A 120 -12.63 -19.91 -5.33
N PRO A 121 -13.62 -20.70 -4.86
CA PRO A 121 -14.97 -20.22 -4.62
C PRO A 121 -14.98 -19.02 -3.68
N THR A 122 -16.05 -18.23 -3.73
CA THR A 122 -16.19 -17.01 -2.91
C THR A 122 -15.88 -17.24 -1.43
N MET A 123 -15.34 -16.21 -0.79
CA MET A 123 -15.09 -16.13 0.64
C MET A 123 -15.98 -15.04 1.26
N HIS A 124 -15.97 -14.96 2.59
CA HIS A 124 -16.66 -13.87 3.28
C HIS A 124 -16.12 -12.51 2.80
N PRO A 125 -16.97 -11.49 2.55
CA PRO A 125 -16.56 -10.19 2.02
C PRO A 125 -15.43 -9.52 2.79
N GLU A 126 -15.42 -9.62 4.13
CA GLU A 126 -14.35 -9.07 4.97
C GLU A 126 -13.00 -9.76 4.73
N ILE A 127 -12.99 -11.07 4.43
CA ILE A 127 -11.75 -11.79 4.08
C ILE A 127 -11.25 -11.29 2.72
N ILE A 128 -12.14 -11.13 1.74
CA ILE A 128 -11.79 -10.62 0.40
C ILE A 128 -11.19 -9.22 0.53
N LYS A 129 -11.83 -8.34 1.30
CA LYS A 129 -11.34 -6.98 1.55
C LYS A 129 -9.98 -7.01 2.27
N THR A 130 -9.82 -7.82 3.29
CA THR A 130 -8.55 -7.95 4.03
C THR A 130 -7.44 -8.49 3.13
N LEU A 131 -7.74 -9.50 2.30
CA LEU A 131 -6.82 -10.05 1.30
C LEU A 131 -6.38 -8.97 0.30
N GLY A 132 -7.32 -8.19 -0.22
CA GLY A 132 -7.01 -7.12 -1.18
C GLY A 132 -6.12 -6.01 -0.59
N ARG A 133 -6.20 -5.73 0.71
CA ARG A 133 -5.29 -4.79 1.39
C ARG A 133 -3.82 -5.22 1.34
N LEU A 134 -3.53 -6.54 1.21
CA LEU A 134 -2.17 -7.05 1.04
C LEU A 134 -1.49 -6.53 -0.24
N LYS A 135 -2.24 -6.05 -1.24
CA LYS A 135 -1.71 -5.38 -2.44
C LYS A 135 -0.84 -4.17 -2.08
N TYR A 136 -1.16 -3.49 -0.98
CA TYR A 136 -0.46 -2.29 -0.52
C TYR A 136 0.57 -2.58 0.58
N ARG A 137 0.86 -3.86 0.83
CA ARG A 137 1.86 -4.29 1.81
C ARG A 137 3.06 -4.91 1.12
N THR A 138 4.24 -4.42 1.46
CA THR A 138 5.51 -5.02 1.07
C THR A 138 6.18 -5.64 2.30
N SER A 139 6.71 -6.83 2.17
CA SER A 139 7.43 -7.54 3.23
C SER A 139 8.59 -8.30 2.61
N TYR A 140 9.81 -8.11 3.14
CA TYR A 140 11.04 -8.70 2.59
C TYR A 140 11.20 -8.47 1.07
N GLY A 141 10.76 -7.29 0.60
CA GLY A 141 10.90 -6.90 -0.78
C GLY A 141 9.88 -7.47 -1.75
N GLN A 142 8.93 -8.23 -1.29
CA GLN A 142 7.86 -8.78 -2.10
C GLN A 142 6.51 -8.17 -1.74
N ASN A 143 5.67 -7.97 -2.75
CA ASN A 143 4.27 -7.66 -2.53
C ASN A 143 3.59 -8.85 -1.86
N VAL A 144 2.94 -8.63 -0.71
CA VAL A 144 2.41 -9.74 0.09
C VAL A 144 1.24 -10.46 -0.59
N LEU A 145 0.40 -9.74 -1.37
CA LEU A 145 -0.68 -10.38 -2.14
C LEU A 145 -0.12 -11.32 -3.21
N THR A 146 0.85 -10.84 -4.00
CA THR A 146 1.51 -11.64 -5.02
C THR A 146 2.19 -12.86 -4.42
N HIS A 147 2.93 -12.68 -3.32
CA HIS A 147 3.53 -13.76 -2.56
C HIS A 147 2.48 -14.80 -2.11
N SER A 148 1.36 -14.35 -1.55
CA SER A 148 0.29 -15.25 -1.08
C SER A 148 -0.32 -16.08 -2.22
N ILE A 149 -0.48 -15.48 -3.41
CA ILE A 149 -0.94 -16.18 -4.61
C ILE A 149 0.08 -17.24 -5.06
N GLU A 150 1.37 -16.90 -5.07
CA GLU A 150 2.45 -17.84 -5.41
C GLU A 150 2.50 -19.02 -4.44
N VAL A 151 2.45 -18.75 -3.13
CA VAL A 151 2.40 -19.79 -2.09
C VAL A 151 1.19 -20.70 -2.27
N ALA A 152 0.02 -20.15 -2.58
CA ALA A 152 -1.20 -20.92 -2.84
C ALA A 152 -1.03 -21.87 -4.04
N LYS A 153 -0.41 -21.41 -5.13
CA LYS A 153 -0.12 -22.22 -6.31
C LYS A 153 0.86 -23.37 -5.99
N ILE A 154 1.94 -23.06 -5.30
CA ILE A 154 2.94 -24.08 -4.88
C ILE A 154 2.30 -25.10 -3.94
N ALA A 155 1.59 -24.65 -2.90
CA ALA A 155 0.93 -25.51 -1.94
C ALA A 155 -0.09 -26.46 -2.61
N SER A 156 -0.87 -25.95 -3.58
CA SER A 156 -1.85 -26.76 -4.32
C SER A 156 -1.18 -27.82 -5.18
N THR A 157 -0.06 -27.50 -5.83
CA THR A 157 0.71 -28.45 -6.65
C THR A 157 1.31 -29.55 -5.75
N MET A 158 1.94 -29.17 -4.63
CA MET A 158 2.50 -30.14 -3.69
C MET A 158 1.42 -31.07 -3.10
N ALA A 159 0.26 -30.52 -2.75
CA ALA A 159 -0.86 -31.29 -2.23
C ALA A 159 -1.37 -32.34 -3.25
N ALA A 160 -1.42 -31.99 -4.54
CA ALA A 160 -1.79 -32.91 -5.60
C ALA A 160 -0.79 -34.08 -5.73
N GLU A 161 0.52 -33.78 -5.67
CA GLU A 161 1.57 -34.81 -5.79
C GLU A 161 1.56 -35.83 -4.64
N ILE A 162 1.23 -35.39 -3.43
CA ILE A 162 1.19 -36.28 -2.25
C ILE A 162 -0.21 -36.84 -1.92
N GLY A 163 -1.20 -36.58 -2.77
CA GLY A 163 -2.58 -37.02 -2.56
C GLY A 163 -3.32 -36.33 -1.40
N ALA A 164 -2.89 -35.11 -1.01
CA ALA A 164 -3.55 -34.31 0.03
C ALA A 164 -4.71 -33.47 -0.54
N ASN A 165 -5.44 -32.79 0.34
CA ASN A 165 -6.53 -31.92 -0.06
C ASN A 165 -6.02 -30.63 -0.73
N VAL A 166 -6.09 -30.58 -2.06
CA VAL A 166 -5.61 -29.47 -2.90
C VAL A 166 -6.31 -28.16 -2.57
N GLU A 167 -7.64 -28.18 -2.40
CA GLU A 167 -8.41 -26.95 -2.14
C GLU A 167 -8.11 -26.36 -0.76
N LEU A 168 -7.92 -27.21 0.24
CA LEU A 168 -7.53 -26.76 1.58
C LEU A 168 -6.12 -26.19 1.58
N ALA A 169 -5.17 -26.85 0.92
CA ALA A 169 -3.79 -26.38 0.80
C ALA A 169 -3.70 -25.04 0.06
N LYS A 170 -4.45 -24.87 -1.04
CA LYS A 170 -4.56 -23.64 -1.82
C LYS A 170 -5.08 -22.49 -0.96
N ARG A 171 -6.20 -22.70 -0.25
CA ARG A 171 -6.79 -21.68 0.64
C ARG A 171 -5.87 -21.33 1.81
N GLY A 172 -5.23 -22.33 2.41
CA GLY A 172 -4.26 -22.13 3.48
C GLY A 172 -3.06 -21.29 3.01
N GLY A 173 -2.51 -21.59 1.83
CA GLY A 173 -1.43 -20.82 1.20
C GLY A 173 -1.82 -19.37 0.90
N LEU A 174 -3.04 -19.13 0.41
CA LEU A 174 -3.52 -17.77 0.14
C LEU A 174 -3.68 -16.93 1.42
N LEU A 175 -4.10 -17.54 2.52
CA LEU A 175 -4.45 -16.83 3.75
C LEU A 175 -3.34 -16.82 4.81
N HIS A 176 -2.21 -17.51 4.60
CA HIS A 176 -1.19 -17.71 5.64
C HIS A 176 -0.63 -16.38 6.21
N ASP A 177 -0.56 -15.36 5.39
CA ASP A 177 -0.01 -14.04 5.74
C ASP A 177 -1.06 -12.93 5.90
N ILE A 178 -2.36 -13.28 5.90
CA ILE A 178 -3.45 -12.30 5.96
C ILE A 178 -3.39 -11.40 7.21
N GLY A 179 -2.85 -11.91 8.30
CA GLY A 179 -2.65 -11.19 9.55
C GLY A 179 -1.67 -10.01 9.45
N LYS A 180 -0.82 -9.96 8.44
CA LYS A 180 0.12 -8.84 8.23
C LYS A 180 -0.58 -7.49 7.99
N VAL A 181 -1.85 -7.50 7.58
CA VAL A 181 -2.67 -6.28 7.43
C VAL A 181 -3.09 -5.72 8.79
N LEU A 182 -3.30 -6.58 9.79
CA LEU A 182 -3.90 -6.22 11.08
C LEU A 182 -2.88 -5.69 12.10
N VAL A 183 -1.59 -5.93 11.88
CA VAL A 183 -0.53 -5.55 12.83
C VAL A 183 -0.51 -4.04 13.11
N ASN A 184 -0.98 -3.22 12.18
CA ASN A 184 -1.03 -1.77 12.35
C ASN A 184 -2.22 -1.26 13.18
N GLU A 185 -3.24 -2.08 13.41
CA GLU A 185 -4.43 -1.69 14.20
C GLU A 185 -4.23 -1.98 15.70
N ILE A 186 -3.27 -2.84 16.05
CA ILE A 186 -3.02 -3.27 17.42
C ILE A 186 -2.05 -2.33 18.16
N GLU A 187 -1.16 -1.63 17.46
CA GLU A 187 -0.19 -0.69 18.07
C GLU A 187 -0.78 0.69 18.41
N THR A 188 -2.02 0.96 18.05
CA THR A 188 -2.72 2.24 18.31
C THR A 188 -3.80 2.16 19.40
N SER A 189 -3.81 1.08 20.20
CA SER A 189 -4.76 0.88 21.31
C SER A 189 -4.09 1.06 22.67
#